data_35762f62b3c9106025d8381ed5faf918
#
_entry.id   35762f62b3c9106025d8381ed5faf918
#
_cell.length_a   1.000
_cell.length_b   1.000
_cell.length_c   1.000
_cell.angle_alpha   90.00
_cell.angle_beta   90.00
_cell.angle_gamma   90.00
#
_symmetry.space_group_name_H-M   'P 1'
#
loop_
_entity.id
_entity.type
_entity.pdbx_description
1 polymer ?
#
loop_
_entity_poly.entity_id
_entity_poly.type
_entity_poly.pdbx_seq_one_letter_code
_entity_poly.pdbx_strand_id
1 'polypeptide(L)'
;MSTPEIRLLSCDFDCPDPAELARFYGEALGLPVLYRSDDFVLLGREGAPGLGFVRQAGYRPPAWPDPSHSKQAHLELGVDDLDAAQERMLALGAVLPSFQPRPDVWRVLLDPAGHPFCLATHGT
;
A
#
# COMPACT_ATOMS: atom_id res chain seq x y z
N MET A 1 38.32 -5.18 8.59
CA MET A 1 37.35 -5.51 7.54
C MET A 1 36.05 -4.74 7.84
N SER A 2 35.58 -3.99 6.88
CA SER A 2 34.38 -3.19 7.05
C SER A 2 33.12 -4.02 6.83
N THR A 3 32.03 -3.64 7.52
CA THR A 3 30.72 -4.24 7.30
C THR A 3 30.17 -3.69 5.97
N PRO A 4 29.66 -4.56 5.09
CA PRO A 4 29.04 -4.05 3.85
C PRO A 4 27.79 -3.23 4.17
N GLU A 5 27.56 -2.20 3.39
CA GLU A 5 26.36 -1.39 3.51
C GLU A 5 25.20 -2.10 2.80
N ILE A 6 24.07 -2.19 3.50
CA ILE A 6 22.85 -2.78 2.94
C ILE A 6 21.74 -1.75 3.12
N ARG A 7 21.09 -1.39 2.01
CA ARG A 7 20.04 -0.35 2.02
C ARG A 7 18.72 -0.93 1.59
N LEU A 8 17.64 -0.47 2.21
CA LEU A 8 16.30 -0.80 1.77
C LEU A 8 15.95 0.06 0.56
N LEU A 9 15.72 -0.57 -0.58
CA LEU A 9 15.38 0.15 -1.82
C LEU A 9 13.88 0.35 -1.96
N SER A 10 13.10 -0.69 -1.70
CA SER A 10 11.65 -0.61 -1.88
C SER A 10 10.96 -1.74 -1.17
N CYS A 11 9.66 -1.59 -0.99
CA CYS A 11 8.74 -2.66 -0.64
C CYS A 11 7.89 -2.92 -1.87
N ASP A 12 7.90 -4.14 -2.39
CA ASP A 12 7.24 -4.49 -3.64
C ASP A 12 6.00 -5.35 -3.38
N PHE A 13 4.94 -5.08 -4.12
CA PHE A 13 3.66 -5.78 -4.03
C PHE A 13 3.32 -6.46 -5.34
N ASP A 14 2.85 -7.68 -5.28
CA ASP A 14 2.30 -8.36 -6.44
C ASP A 14 0.93 -7.78 -6.77
N CYS A 15 0.62 -7.70 -8.06
CA CYS A 15 -0.66 -7.15 -8.51
C CYS A 15 -0.96 -7.61 -9.94
N PRO A 16 -2.22 -7.48 -10.38
CA PRO A 16 -2.56 -7.79 -11.77
C PRO A 16 -2.14 -6.69 -12.74
N ASP A 17 -2.14 -5.43 -12.29
CA ASP A 17 -1.84 -4.27 -13.15
C ASP A 17 -0.99 -3.26 -12.39
N PRO A 18 0.33 -3.25 -12.60
CA PRO A 18 1.22 -2.33 -11.89
C PRO A 18 0.91 -0.85 -12.14
N ALA A 19 0.49 -0.49 -13.35
CA ALA A 19 0.20 0.91 -13.66
C ALA A 19 -1.00 1.42 -12.86
N GLU A 20 -2.04 0.59 -12.71
CA GLU A 20 -3.22 0.97 -11.95
C GLU A 20 -2.89 1.13 -10.46
N LEU A 21 -2.16 0.18 -9.90
CA LEU A 21 -1.83 0.23 -8.47
C LEU A 21 -0.86 1.37 -8.19
N ALA A 22 0.09 1.62 -9.09
CA ALA A 22 1.00 2.77 -8.96
C ALA A 22 0.24 4.09 -9.02
N ARG A 23 -0.78 4.21 -9.89
CA ARG A 23 -1.60 5.41 -9.95
C ARG A 23 -2.29 5.66 -8.61
N PHE A 24 -2.86 4.61 -8.03
CA PHE A 24 -3.56 4.72 -6.74
C PHE A 24 -2.61 5.26 -5.65
N TYR A 25 -1.49 4.60 -5.43
CA TYR A 25 -0.56 5.01 -4.37
C TYR A 25 0.18 6.31 -4.72
N GLY A 26 0.47 6.53 -6.00
CA GLY A 26 1.10 7.76 -6.43
C GLY A 26 0.25 8.98 -6.14
N GLU A 27 -1.05 8.89 -6.42
CA GLU A 27 -1.97 10.00 -6.10
C GLU A 27 -2.19 10.13 -4.61
N ALA A 28 -2.37 9.02 -3.90
CA ALA A 28 -2.63 9.06 -2.47
C ALA A 28 -1.46 9.63 -1.68
N LEU A 29 -0.24 9.27 -2.04
CA LEU A 29 0.96 9.62 -1.27
C LEU A 29 1.78 10.75 -1.90
N GLY A 30 1.42 11.20 -3.09
CA GLY A 30 2.17 12.23 -3.79
C GLY A 30 3.54 11.76 -4.23
N LEU A 31 3.67 10.49 -4.59
CA LEU A 31 4.96 9.92 -5.00
C LEU A 31 5.08 9.88 -6.51
N PRO A 32 6.20 10.39 -7.07
CA PRO A 32 6.43 10.29 -8.50
C PRO A 32 6.86 8.89 -8.92
N VAL A 33 6.73 8.61 -10.22
CA VAL A 33 7.22 7.38 -10.81
C VAL A 33 8.72 7.51 -11.03
N LEU A 34 9.51 6.60 -10.46
CA LEU A 34 10.95 6.55 -10.67
C LEU A 34 11.32 5.62 -11.82
N TYR A 35 10.54 4.56 -12.06
CA TYR A 35 10.78 3.61 -13.11
C TYR A 35 9.46 2.97 -13.54
N ARG A 36 9.32 2.71 -14.82
CA ARG A 36 8.10 2.09 -15.36
C ARG A 36 8.47 1.12 -16.48
N SER A 37 7.88 -0.08 -16.41
CA SER A 37 7.82 -1.02 -17.53
C SER A 37 6.43 -1.66 -17.52
N ASP A 38 6.17 -2.55 -18.47
CA ASP A 38 4.88 -3.25 -18.50
C ASP A 38 4.71 -4.17 -17.29
N ASP A 39 5.80 -4.65 -16.72
CA ASP A 39 5.77 -5.64 -15.66
C ASP A 39 6.07 -5.08 -14.27
N PHE A 40 6.54 -3.83 -14.18
CA PHE A 40 6.96 -3.27 -12.91
C PHE A 40 6.91 -1.75 -12.93
N VAL A 41 6.38 -1.16 -11.86
CA VAL A 41 6.43 0.29 -11.66
C VAL A 41 6.99 0.56 -10.27
N LEU A 42 7.92 1.50 -10.18
CA LEU A 42 8.51 1.93 -8.92
C LEU A 42 8.13 3.38 -8.66
N LEU A 43 7.53 3.63 -7.51
CA LEU A 43 7.24 4.97 -7.00
C LEU A 43 8.22 5.32 -5.90
N GLY A 44 8.59 6.57 -5.81
CA GLY A 44 9.41 7.00 -4.68
C GLY A 44 10.14 8.30 -4.92
N ARG A 45 11.02 8.62 -3.99
CA ARG A 45 11.90 9.79 -4.06
C ARG A 45 13.31 9.31 -3.79
N GLU A 46 14.28 9.99 -4.39
CA GLU A 46 15.68 9.66 -4.13
C GLU A 46 15.98 9.79 -2.64
N GLY A 47 16.79 8.86 -2.14
CA GLY A 47 17.22 8.87 -0.76
C GLY A 47 16.26 8.25 0.23
N ALA A 48 15.13 7.71 -0.24
CA ALA A 48 14.15 7.05 0.63
C ALA A 48 13.66 5.77 -0.03
N PRO A 49 13.21 4.78 0.77
CA PRO A 49 12.62 3.57 0.20
C PRO A 49 11.36 3.88 -0.60
N GLY A 50 11.18 3.18 -1.71
CA GLY A 50 10.03 3.34 -2.57
C GLY A 50 9.00 2.23 -2.42
N LEU A 51 7.96 2.31 -3.26
CA LEU A 51 6.96 1.26 -3.40
C LEU A 51 7.02 0.73 -4.81
N GLY A 52 7.17 -0.59 -4.94
CA GLY A 52 7.20 -1.25 -6.24
C GLY A 52 5.94 -2.09 -6.45
N PHE A 53 5.52 -2.21 -7.70
CA PHE A 53 4.34 -2.98 -8.06
C PHE A 53 4.71 -3.91 -9.20
N VAL A 54 4.59 -5.21 -8.96
CA VAL A 54 5.08 -6.27 -9.85
C VAL A 54 3.89 -7.00 -10.45
N ARG A 55 3.84 -7.10 -11.77
CA ARG A 55 2.80 -7.87 -12.45
C ARG A 55 2.99 -9.35 -12.13
N GLN A 56 1.92 -9.98 -11.68
CA GLN A 56 1.95 -11.39 -11.37
C GLN A 56 0.81 -12.08 -12.09
N ALA A 57 1.15 -12.97 -13.03
CA ALA A 57 0.16 -13.77 -13.72
C ALA A 57 -0.54 -14.67 -12.70
N GLY A 58 -1.86 -14.76 -12.80
CA GLY A 58 -2.63 -15.55 -11.84
C GLY A 58 -2.68 -14.98 -10.44
N TYR A 59 -2.48 -13.67 -10.31
CA TYR A 59 -2.53 -13.00 -9.03
C TYR A 59 -3.82 -13.28 -8.28
N ARG A 60 -3.71 -13.54 -6.97
CA ARG A 60 -4.84 -13.70 -6.06
C ARG A 60 -4.68 -12.71 -4.92
N PRO A 61 -5.71 -11.88 -4.65
CA PRO A 61 -5.62 -10.95 -3.54
C PRO A 61 -5.58 -11.67 -2.20
N PRO A 62 -4.97 -11.05 -1.17
CA PRO A 62 -5.06 -11.57 0.19
C PRO A 62 -6.52 -11.67 0.63
N ALA A 63 -6.82 -12.62 1.50
CA ALA A 63 -8.19 -12.92 1.91
C ALA A 63 -8.55 -12.28 3.25
N TRP A 64 -7.93 -11.17 3.61
CA TRP A 64 -8.24 -10.48 4.85
C TRP A 64 -9.71 -9.97 4.82
N PRO A 65 -10.50 -10.12 5.88
CA PRO A 65 -10.12 -10.50 7.25
C PRO A 65 -10.34 -11.97 7.61
N ASP A 66 -10.20 -12.88 6.67
CA ASP A 66 -10.32 -14.32 6.94
C ASP A 66 -9.34 -14.71 8.07
N PRO A 67 -9.82 -15.34 9.17
CA PRO A 67 -8.95 -15.69 10.28
C PRO A 67 -7.80 -16.62 9.94
N SER A 68 -7.91 -17.39 8.86
CA SER A 68 -6.85 -18.29 8.41
C SER A 68 -5.79 -17.58 7.56
N HIS A 69 -5.99 -16.30 7.23
CA HIS A 69 -5.09 -15.52 6.39
C HIS A 69 -4.77 -14.19 7.07
N SER A 70 -3.58 -14.08 7.66
CA SER A 70 -3.13 -12.82 8.25
C SER A 70 -2.77 -11.82 7.13
N LYS A 71 -2.65 -10.54 7.48
CA LYS A 71 -2.13 -9.55 6.53
C LYS A 71 -0.68 -9.82 6.16
N GLN A 72 0.07 -10.46 7.04
CA GLN A 72 1.51 -10.73 7.00
C GLN A 72 2.32 -9.43 6.99
N ALA A 73 2.30 -8.70 5.87
CA ALA A 73 2.91 -7.38 5.78
C ALA A 73 1.89 -6.44 5.16
N HIS A 74 1.86 -5.19 5.60
CA HIS A 74 0.94 -4.19 5.07
C HIS A 74 1.49 -2.79 5.35
N LEU A 75 0.98 -1.81 4.62
CA LEU A 75 1.37 -0.42 4.82
C LEU A 75 0.55 0.20 5.94
N GLU A 76 1.20 1.06 6.73
CA GLU A 76 0.56 1.94 7.69
C GLU A 76 0.71 3.35 7.19
N LEU A 77 -0.40 4.03 6.91
CA LEU A 77 -0.37 5.40 6.40
C LEU A 77 -0.84 6.34 7.50
N GLY A 78 0.00 7.29 7.84
CA GLY A 78 -0.31 8.27 8.89
C GLY A 78 -1.22 9.35 8.35
N VAL A 79 -2.30 9.65 9.07
CA VAL A 79 -3.28 10.66 8.68
C VAL A 79 -3.67 11.49 9.90
N ASP A 80 -4.15 12.71 9.65
CA ASP A 80 -4.61 13.59 10.73
C ASP A 80 -6.09 13.37 11.04
N ASP A 81 -6.87 13.04 10.03
CA ASP A 81 -8.32 12.86 10.13
C ASP A 81 -8.70 11.56 9.44
N LEU A 82 -9.12 10.57 10.23
CA LEU A 82 -9.46 9.24 9.71
C LEU A 82 -10.63 9.31 8.72
N ASP A 83 -11.66 10.08 9.02
CA ASP A 83 -12.83 10.15 8.15
C ASP A 83 -12.50 10.80 6.79
N ALA A 84 -11.78 11.90 6.82
CA ALA A 84 -11.39 12.59 5.59
C ALA A 84 -10.45 11.74 4.75
N ALA A 85 -9.49 11.08 5.38
CA ALA A 85 -8.55 10.21 4.68
C ALA A 85 -9.27 9.00 4.07
N GLN A 86 -10.21 8.41 4.80
CA GLN A 86 -10.99 7.30 4.29
C GLN A 86 -11.78 7.70 3.05
N GLU A 87 -12.46 8.85 3.08
CA GLU A 87 -13.18 9.35 1.91
C GLU A 87 -12.27 9.53 0.70
N ARG A 88 -11.09 10.10 0.94
CA ARG A 88 -10.12 10.30 -0.15
C ARG A 88 -9.67 8.98 -0.75
N MET A 89 -9.36 8.00 0.09
CA MET A 89 -8.89 6.70 -0.39
C MET A 89 -9.99 5.95 -1.15
N LEU A 90 -11.24 6.03 -0.68
CA LEU A 90 -12.36 5.44 -1.39
C LEU A 90 -12.57 6.09 -2.75
N ALA A 91 -12.42 7.41 -2.83
CA ALA A 91 -12.54 8.13 -4.10
C ALA A 91 -11.45 7.70 -5.09
N LEU A 92 -10.27 7.30 -4.60
CA LEU A 92 -9.19 6.84 -5.45
C LEU A 92 -9.33 5.37 -5.88
N GLY A 93 -10.25 4.62 -5.26
CA GLY A 93 -10.51 3.24 -5.66
C GLY A 93 -10.32 2.20 -4.57
N ALA A 94 -10.04 2.61 -3.33
CA ALA A 94 -9.95 1.66 -2.23
C ALA A 94 -11.33 1.11 -1.86
N VAL A 95 -11.34 -0.03 -1.20
CA VAL A 95 -12.54 -0.68 -0.70
C VAL A 95 -12.49 -0.69 0.83
N LEU A 96 -13.63 -0.40 1.46
CA LEU A 96 -13.73 -0.42 2.92
C LEU A 96 -14.40 -1.73 3.36
N PRO A 97 -13.67 -2.67 3.97
CA PRO A 97 -14.27 -3.87 4.53
C PRO A 97 -15.21 -3.52 5.69
N SER A 98 -16.27 -4.29 5.85
CA SER A 98 -17.21 -4.07 6.95
C SER A 98 -16.59 -4.36 8.32
N PHE A 99 -15.69 -5.33 8.38
CA PHE A 99 -15.00 -5.66 9.62
C PHE A 99 -13.89 -4.65 9.90
N GLN A 100 -13.99 -3.95 11.04
CA GLN A 100 -12.99 -2.97 11.47
C GLN A 100 -12.65 -3.24 12.92
N PRO A 101 -11.43 -3.74 13.22
CA PRO A 101 -11.06 -4.09 14.61
C PRO A 101 -11.07 -2.91 15.57
N ARG A 102 -10.56 -1.74 15.15
CA ARG A 102 -10.45 -0.57 16.02
C ARG A 102 -10.71 0.72 15.25
N PRO A 103 -11.95 0.95 14.77
CA PRO A 103 -12.22 2.04 13.81
C PRO A 103 -11.96 3.46 14.35
N ASP A 104 -11.90 3.63 15.66
CA ASP A 104 -11.60 4.95 16.25
C ASP A 104 -10.10 5.27 16.24
N VAL A 105 -9.25 4.26 16.11
CA VAL A 105 -7.80 4.41 16.23
C VAL A 105 -7.12 4.21 14.88
N TRP A 106 -7.53 3.17 14.15
CA TRP A 106 -7.00 2.86 12.83
C TRP A 106 -8.07 2.13 12.03
N ARG A 107 -7.97 2.25 10.70
CA ARG A 107 -8.94 1.62 9.80
C ARG A 107 -8.22 0.84 8.75
N VAL A 108 -8.77 -0.33 8.42
CA VAL A 108 -8.21 -1.19 7.37
C VAL A 108 -9.01 -0.97 6.10
N LEU A 109 -8.31 -0.68 5.01
CA LEU A 109 -8.90 -0.61 3.68
C LEU A 109 -8.16 -1.60 2.78
N LEU A 110 -8.76 -1.88 1.63
CA LEU A 110 -8.12 -2.70 0.60
C LEU A 110 -7.82 -1.80 -0.59
N ASP A 111 -6.61 -1.94 -1.14
CA ASP A 111 -6.25 -1.19 -2.33
C ASP A 111 -6.88 -1.84 -3.58
N PRO A 112 -6.74 -1.25 -4.78
CA PRO A 112 -7.35 -1.81 -5.98
C PRO A 112 -6.92 -3.23 -6.34
N ALA A 113 -5.77 -3.69 -5.82
CA ALA A 113 -5.35 -5.08 -5.99
C ALA A 113 -5.82 -5.98 -4.85
N GLY A 114 -6.48 -5.42 -3.84
CA GLY A 114 -6.98 -6.18 -2.70
C GLY A 114 -6.02 -6.31 -1.54
N HIS A 115 -4.87 -5.64 -1.58
CA HIS A 115 -3.95 -5.66 -0.43
C HIS A 115 -4.50 -4.82 0.70
N PRO A 116 -4.53 -5.34 1.94
CA PRO A 116 -4.91 -4.53 3.09
C PRO A 116 -3.84 -3.47 3.39
N PHE A 117 -4.29 -2.29 3.77
CA PHE A 117 -3.43 -1.25 4.35
C PHE A 117 -4.21 -0.53 5.43
N CYS A 118 -3.50 0.13 6.32
CA CYS A 118 -4.14 0.81 7.43
C CYS A 118 -3.95 2.31 7.35
N LEU A 119 -4.99 3.03 7.79
CA LEU A 119 -4.91 4.46 8.08
C LEU A 119 -4.86 4.61 9.59
N ALA A 120 -3.92 5.37 10.11
CA ALA A 120 -3.76 5.57 11.54
C ALA A 120 -3.43 7.03 11.83
N THR A 121 -3.93 7.54 12.95
CA THR A 121 -3.58 8.90 13.37
C THR A 121 -2.18 8.90 13.96
N HIS A 122 -1.50 10.03 13.83
CA HIS A 122 -0.17 10.20 14.40
C HIS A 122 -0.21 10.22 15.91
N GLY A 123 0.90 9.79 16.51
CA GLY A 123 1.05 9.85 17.95
C GLY A 123 0.37 8.74 18.71
N THR A 124 -0.10 7.75 17.99
CA THR A 124 -0.71 6.57 18.59
C THR A 124 0.33 5.53 18.98
#